data_62e05fcf4e1e0333488341e30aefafa6
#
_entry.id   62e05fcf4e1e0333488341e30aefafa6
#
_cell.length_a   1.000
_cell.length_b   1.000
_cell.length_c   1.000
_cell.angle_alpha   90.00
_cell.angle_beta   90.00
_cell.angle_gamma   90.00
#
_symmetry.space_group_name_H-M   'P 1'
#
loop_
_entity.id
_entity.type
_entity.pdbx_description
1 polymer ?
#
loop_
_entity_poly.entity_id
_entity_poly.type
_entity_poly.pdbx_seq_one_letter_code
_entity_poly.pdbx_strand_id
1 'polypeptide(L)'
;MVISADRPRQWIDQLDGQTLPQEDALGRFVAKSVSVAEPHDDEERWYCNRLVNEAFVALYRTDRPVQINVPIAEPLFSFSTEKLPPQRSVRYIPWDNEPSSNAVLRMVEKSRRPMVVMGQMPCGSVPADYAMQLAEKVVILYEPLAIDEMPRCLTDEMLAAMAGDEDRYMPDLVLYLGNNTVSKRLRQFLRRLPATCNVIMVDEEGELKDVSMHTDYVIHGRTGDVVKDVFTSWLHKDKCCEDEYLDAWKKLYGEAASQLMNTSTDDLSSIAVKLFENEYGEGEVIHYANSTAVRLGCRFADNHYIYCNRGLNGIEGSLSTAAGASLAMQEEGNVYCVIGDLSFFYDENALWQTQLTGNLRILLLNNGGGSIFKTLKGLDASPARDVLVAAQHAYSAEGICRQFGLTYRMVDSIATLADGIQWLGTVESKKPVVLEVKDLSTQI
;
A
#
# COMPACT_ATOMS: atom_id res chain seq x y z
N MET A 1 33.28 -6.47 -1.80
CA MET A 1 32.19 -7.44 -1.90
C MET A 1 32.75 -8.83 -1.65
N VAL A 2 32.02 -9.67 -0.90
CA VAL A 2 32.34 -11.09 -0.68
C VAL A 2 31.31 -11.91 -1.45
N ILE A 3 31.78 -12.86 -2.27
CA ILE A 3 30.92 -13.86 -2.95
C ILE A 3 31.35 -15.21 -2.40
N SER A 4 30.41 -15.93 -1.77
CA SER A 4 30.68 -17.24 -1.17
C SER A 4 29.81 -18.30 -1.87
N ALA A 5 30.45 -19.38 -2.34
CA ALA A 5 29.74 -20.57 -2.79
C ALA A 5 29.27 -21.37 -1.57
N ASP A 6 28.07 -21.92 -1.64
CA ASP A 6 27.46 -22.68 -0.55
C ASP A 6 26.80 -23.95 -1.07
N ARG A 7 26.52 -24.88 -0.18
CA ARG A 7 25.63 -26.01 -0.45
C ARG A 7 24.17 -25.56 -0.42
N PRO A 8 23.27 -26.23 -1.16
CA PRO A 8 21.85 -25.95 -1.07
C PRO A 8 21.34 -26.04 0.38
N ARG A 9 20.44 -25.13 0.75
CA ARG A 9 19.96 -24.93 2.13
C ARG A 9 19.45 -26.21 2.81
N GLN A 10 18.83 -27.13 2.05
CA GLN A 10 18.31 -28.40 2.57
C GLN A 10 19.38 -29.35 3.10
N TRP A 11 20.66 -29.14 2.78
CA TRP A 11 21.77 -29.97 3.25
C TRP A 11 22.51 -29.39 4.46
N ILE A 12 22.28 -28.13 4.79
CA ILE A 12 22.92 -27.48 5.93
C ILE A 12 22.38 -28.13 7.21
N ASP A 13 23.28 -28.44 8.13
CA ASP A 13 23.00 -29.13 9.41
C ASP A 13 22.43 -30.55 9.23
N GLN A 14 22.59 -31.18 8.08
CA GLN A 14 22.14 -32.54 7.79
C GLN A 14 23.30 -33.55 7.72
N LEU A 15 24.42 -33.27 8.36
CA LEU A 15 25.64 -34.10 8.34
C LEU A 15 26.26 -34.25 6.95
N ASP A 16 25.91 -33.42 6.01
CA ASP A 16 26.57 -33.36 4.71
C ASP A 16 27.93 -32.67 4.84
N GLY A 17 28.92 -33.17 4.11
CA GLY A 17 30.27 -32.63 4.17
C GLY A 17 30.39 -31.23 3.60
N GLN A 18 31.29 -30.40 4.18
CA GLN A 18 31.56 -29.04 3.72
C GLN A 18 30.35 -28.07 3.79
N THR A 19 29.44 -28.31 4.72
CA THR A 19 28.29 -27.45 4.97
C THR A 19 28.49 -26.65 6.26
N LEU A 20 28.08 -25.36 6.21
CA LEU A 20 27.91 -24.52 7.38
C LEU A 20 26.90 -23.42 7.08
N PRO A 21 26.25 -22.80 8.06
CA PRO A 21 25.35 -21.67 7.85
C PRO A 21 26.14 -20.43 7.41
N GLN A 22 26.33 -20.26 6.10
CA GLN A 22 27.10 -19.13 5.54
C GLN A 22 26.27 -17.86 5.40
N GLU A 23 24.97 -18.00 5.22
CA GLU A 23 24.03 -16.87 5.20
C GLU A 23 24.17 -16.08 6.51
N ASP A 24 24.37 -14.77 6.40
CA ASP A 24 24.62 -13.87 7.54
C ASP A 24 25.84 -14.17 8.43
N ALA A 25 26.70 -15.10 8.04
CA ALA A 25 27.89 -15.46 8.82
C ALA A 25 28.83 -14.27 9.09
N LEU A 26 28.83 -13.27 8.21
CA LEU A 26 29.64 -12.06 8.38
C LEU A 26 28.97 -11.00 9.29
N GLY A 27 27.69 -11.16 9.60
CA GLY A 27 26.93 -10.33 10.55
C GLY A 27 27.14 -8.82 10.34
N ARG A 28 27.53 -8.13 11.42
CA ARG A 28 27.74 -6.66 11.40
C ARG A 28 28.92 -6.16 10.55
N PHE A 29 29.75 -7.03 10.03
CA PHE A 29 30.91 -6.65 9.22
C PHE A 29 30.51 -6.28 7.77
N VAL A 30 29.32 -6.66 7.34
CA VAL A 30 28.77 -6.29 6.04
C VAL A 30 27.55 -5.38 6.22
N ALA A 31 27.30 -4.53 5.22
CA ALA A 31 26.09 -3.69 5.20
C ALA A 31 24.84 -4.48 4.79
N LYS A 32 25.02 -5.49 3.95
CA LYS A 32 23.95 -6.36 3.45
C LYS A 32 24.50 -7.75 3.19
N SER A 33 23.76 -8.76 3.58
CA SER A 33 23.97 -10.16 3.18
C SER A 33 22.76 -10.61 2.38
N VAL A 34 22.98 -11.29 1.26
CA VAL A 34 21.92 -11.88 0.42
C VAL A 34 22.31 -13.31 0.03
N SER A 35 21.31 -14.18 -0.07
CA SER A 35 21.51 -15.57 -0.52
C SER A 35 20.74 -15.79 -1.81
N VAL A 36 21.46 -16.14 -2.90
CA VAL A 36 20.95 -16.21 -4.26
C VAL A 36 20.90 -17.68 -4.69
N ALA A 37 19.73 -18.30 -4.50
CA ALA A 37 19.52 -19.69 -4.91
C ALA A 37 19.40 -19.85 -6.43
N GLU A 38 19.49 -21.08 -6.92
CA GLU A 38 19.27 -21.41 -8.33
C GLU A 38 17.80 -21.15 -8.72
N PRO A 39 17.51 -20.28 -9.73
CA PRO A 39 16.16 -19.95 -10.11
C PRO A 39 15.56 -20.97 -11.07
N HIS A 40 14.31 -21.37 -10.86
CA HIS A 40 13.58 -22.34 -11.67
C HIS A 40 12.51 -21.71 -12.56
N ASP A 41 12.04 -20.50 -12.24
CA ASP A 41 11.08 -19.75 -13.02
C ASP A 41 11.43 -18.25 -13.14
N ASP A 42 10.57 -17.48 -13.79
CA ASP A 42 10.83 -16.05 -14.04
C ASP A 42 10.69 -15.19 -12.78
N GLU A 43 9.85 -15.57 -11.83
CA GLU A 43 9.72 -14.88 -10.55
C GLU A 43 10.98 -15.09 -9.71
N GLU A 44 11.51 -16.30 -9.66
CA GLU A 44 12.75 -16.60 -8.97
C GLU A 44 13.96 -15.94 -9.64
N ARG A 45 13.98 -15.84 -10.98
CA ARG A 45 15.01 -15.07 -11.71
C ARG A 45 14.99 -13.60 -11.37
N TRP A 46 13.81 -13.01 -11.36
CA TRP A 46 13.63 -11.63 -10.90
C TRP A 46 14.09 -11.47 -9.45
N TYR A 47 13.73 -12.40 -8.56
CA TYR A 47 14.11 -12.38 -7.16
C TYR A 47 15.63 -12.41 -6.99
N CYS A 48 16.33 -13.33 -7.68
CA CYS A 48 17.79 -13.39 -7.67
C CYS A 48 18.42 -12.10 -8.19
N ASN A 49 17.93 -11.58 -9.31
CA ASN A 49 18.39 -10.30 -9.85
C ASN A 49 18.18 -9.16 -8.86
N ARG A 50 17.01 -9.08 -8.21
CA ARG A 50 16.70 -8.08 -7.19
C ARG A 50 17.67 -8.16 -6.01
N LEU A 51 17.90 -9.35 -5.45
CA LEU A 51 18.82 -9.54 -4.32
C LEU A 51 20.25 -9.07 -4.63
N VAL A 52 20.75 -9.41 -5.81
CA VAL A 52 22.07 -8.94 -6.27
C VAL A 52 22.10 -7.41 -6.37
N ASN A 53 21.06 -6.80 -6.95
CA ASN A 53 20.96 -5.34 -7.02
C ASN A 53 20.84 -4.69 -5.64
N GLU A 54 20.08 -5.29 -4.68
CA GLU A 54 20.03 -4.82 -3.30
C GLU A 54 21.42 -4.79 -2.65
N ALA A 55 22.24 -5.82 -2.87
CA ALA A 55 23.62 -5.86 -2.37
C ALA A 55 24.47 -4.74 -2.99
N PHE A 56 24.36 -4.50 -4.31
CA PHE A 56 25.07 -3.40 -4.96
C PHE A 56 24.60 -2.03 -4.49
N VAL A 57 23.29 -1.81 -4.37
CA VAL A 57 22.73 -0.55 -3.82
C VAL A 57 23.25 -0.31 -2.40
N ALA A 58 23.27 -1.32 -1.54
CA ALA A 58 23.80 -1.21 -0.19
C ALA A 58 25.31 -0.90 -0.20
N LEU A 59 26.07 -1.51 -1.10
CA LEU A 59 27.52 -1.24 -1.27
C LEU A 59 27.75 0.23 -1.64
N TYR A 60 27.05 0.74 -2.67
CA TYR A 60 27.21 2.12 -3.14
C TYR A 60 26.71 3.16 -2.11
N ARG A 61 25.60 2.85 -1.40
CA ARG A 61 25.03 3.72 -0.39
C ARG A 61 25.92 3.90 0.83
N THR A 62 26.59 2.84 1.26
CA THR A 62 27.27 2.81 2.58
C THR A 62 28.79 2.77 2.53
N ASP A 63 29.40 2.53 1.36
CA ASP A 63 30.82 2.22 1.16
C ASP A 63 31.32 1.07 2.09
N ARG A 64 30.42 0.18 2.54
CA ARG A 64 30.74 -0.95 3.41
C ARG A 64 30.68 -2.26 2.60
N PRO A 65 31.42 -3.30 3.04
CA PRO A 65 31.37 -4.62 2.42
C PRO A 65 29.95 -5.19 2.37
N VAL A 66 29.67 -5.99 1.35
CA VAL A 66 28.42 -6.77 1.22
C VAL A 66 28.77 -8.22 0.92
N GLN A 67 27.87 -9.14 1.28
CA GLN A 67 27.98 -10.57 1.02
C GLN A 67 26.89 -11.01 0.03
N ILE A 68 27.30 -11.80 -0.95
CA ILE A 68 26.39 -12.56 -1.82
C ILE A 68 26.73 -14.04 -1.63
N ASN A 69 25.88 -14.76 -0.94
CA ASN A 69 25.98 -16.21 -0.78
C ASN A 69 25.27 -16.89 -1.94
N VAL A 70 25.91 -17.89 -2.56
CA VAL A 70 25.42 -18.56 -3.75
C VAL A 70 25.32 -20.06 -3.48
N PRO A 71 24.16 -20.57 -3.00
CA PRO A 71 23.92 -21.99 -2.90
C PRO A 71 23.86 -22.63 -4.29
N ILE A 72 24.69 -23.67 -4.53
CA ILE A 72 24.83 -24.34 -5.82
C ILE A 72 24.63 -25.84 -5.63
N ALA A 73 23.70 -26.41 -6.40
CA ALA A 73 23.46 -27.87 -6.43
C ALA A 73 24.49 -28.59 -7.30
N GLU A 74 24.76 -29.85 -6.98
CA GLU A 74 25.52 -30.72 -7.86
C GLU A 74 24.66 -31.19 -9.05
N PRO A 75 25.26 -31.41 -10.24
CA PRO A 75 26.69 -31.46 -10.57
C PRO A 75 27.30 -30.08 -10.89
N LEU A 76 28.46 -29.79 -10.31
CA LEU A 76 29.14 -28.48 -10.43
C LEU A 76 29.84 -28.25 -11.80
N PHE A 77 29.97 -29.25 -12.63
CA PHE A 77 30.82 -29.22 -13.85
C PHE A 77 30.00 -29.30 -15.15
N SER A 78 28.69 -29.15 -15.08
CA SER A 78 27.80 -29.17 -16.25
C SER A 78 27.40 -27.74 -16.61
N PHE A 79 27.98 -27.23 -17.72
CA PHE A 79 27.66 -25.89 -18.25
C PHE A 79 26.79 -26.02 -19.49
N SER A 80 25.54 -25.58 -19.40
CA SER A 80 24.56 -25.61 -20.50
C SER A 80 24.39 -24.27 -21.21
N THR A 81 24.98 -23.19 -20.66
CA THR A 81 24.81 -21.83 -21.17
C THR A 81 26.06 -21.32 -21.83
N GLU A 82 26.02 -21.14 -23.16
CA GLU A 82 27.15 -20.62 -23.94
C GLU A 82 27.36 -19.11 -23.72
N LYS A 83 26.27 -18.37 -23.54
CA LYS A 83 26.30 -16.93 -23.34
C LYS A 83 25.37 -16.53 -22.20
N LEU A 84 25.91 -15.78 -21.23
CA LEU A 84 25.14 -15.26 -20.13
C LEU A 84 24.06 -14.28 -20.65
N PRO A 85 22.79 -14.44 -20.23
CA PRO A 85 21.73 -13.50 -20.60
C PRO A 85 21.98 -12.12 -19.99
N PRO A 86 21.54 -11.04 -20.66
CA PRO A 86 21.61 -9.71 -20.08
C PRO A 86 20.78 -9.66 -18.81
N GLN A 87 21.30 -8.97 -17.82
CA GLN A 87 20.62 -8.78 -16.53
C GLN A 87 20.26 -7.34 -16.33
N ARG A 88 19.09 -7.10 -15.69
CA ARG A 88 18.70 -5.77 -15.28
C ARG A 88 19.66 -5.27 -14.19
N SER A 89 20.08 -4.02 -14.32
CA SER A 89 20.93 -3.33 -13.35
C SER A 89 20.17 -2.14 -12.78
N VAL A 90 19.96 -2.12 -11.46
CA VAL A 90 19.34 -1.00 -10.76
C VAL A 90 20.42 0.02 -10.40
N ARG A 91 20.17 1.29 -10.75
CA ARG A 91 21.09 2.39 -10.49
C ARG A 91 20.69 3.12 -9.23
N TYR A 92 21.63 3.27 -8.30
CA TYR A 92 21.49 4.10 -7.12
C TYR A 92 21.86 5.55 -7.44
N ILE A 93 20.99 6.50 -7.12
CA ILE A 93 21.12 7.93 -7.45
C ILE A 93 20.99 8.74 -6.17
N PRO A 94 22.08 9.24 -5.56
CA PRO A 94 21.96 10.25 -4.50
C PRO A 94 21.45 11.56 -5.11
N TRP A 95 20.37 12.12 -4.53
CA TRP A 95 19.70 13.30 -5.12
C TRP A 95 20.49 14.59 -4.98
N ASP A 96 21.30 14.69 -3.94
CA ASP A 96 22.23 15.82 -3.68
C ASP A 96 23.42 15.86 -4.65
N ASN A 97 23.60 14.84 -5.49
CA ASN A 97 24.63 14.79 -6.50
C ASN A 97 24.12 15.36 -7.84
N GLU A 98 24.37 16.64 -8.12
CA GLU A 98 23.90 17.34 -9.33
C GLU A 98 24.12 16.60 -10.67
N PRO A 99 25.27 16.00 -10.97
CA PRO A 99 25.41 15.25 -12.22
C PRO A 99 24.42 14.10 -12.36
N SER A 100 24.12 13.42 -11.25
CA SER A 100 23.22 12.27 -11.21
C SER A 100 21.76 12.67 -11.25
N SER A 101 21.34 13.66 -10.44
CA SER A 101 19.99 14.20 -10.44
C SER A 101 19.65 14.87 -11.79
N ASN A 102 20.55 15.61 -12.39
CA ASN A 102 20.41 16.16 -13.74
C ASN A 102 20.23 15.10 -14.82
N ALA A 103 20.84 13.91 -14.66
CA ALA A 103 20.64 12.81 -15.61
C ALA A 103 19.20 12.27 -15.51
N VAL A 104 18.66 12.15 -14.30
CA VAL A 104 17.25 11.76 -14.06
C VAL A 104 16.30 12.84 -14.60
N LEU A 105 16.56 14.13 -14.33
CA LEU A 105 15.71 15.23 -14.83
C LEU A 105 15.65 15.24 -16.37
N ARG A 106 16.80 15.02 -17.05
CA ARG A 106 16.80 14.86 -18.53
C ARG A 106 15.99 13.68 -19.02
N MET A 107 15.92 12.58 -18.28
CA MET A 107 15.11 11.41 -18.62
C MET A 107 13.61 11.71 -18.42
N VAL A 108 13.26 12.31 -17.29
CA VAL A 108 11.92 12.82 -16.98
C VAL A 108 11.44 13.80 -18.07
N GLU A 109 12.30 14.71 -18.49
CA GLU A 109 12.02 15.66 -19.57
C GLU A 109 11.79 15.02 -20.94
N LYS A 110 12.41 13.91 -21.25
CA LYS A 110 12.27 13.23 -22.53
C LYS A 110 11.08 12.28 -22.59
N SER A 111 10.51 11.92 -21.44
CA SER A 111 9.34 11.06 -21.39
C SER A 111 8.18 11.68 -22.15
N ARG A 112 7.42 10.83 -22.84
CA ARG A 112 6.24 11.21 -23.63
C ARG A 112 4.94 10.69 -22.99
N ARG A 113 5.05 9.69 -22.11
CA ARG A 113 3.93 9.08 -21.37
C ARG A 113 4.30 8.92 -19.90
N PRO A 114 4.64 10.04 -19.22
CA PRO A 114 5.01 9.98 -17.81
C PRO A 114 3.82 9.63 -16.93
N MET A 115 4.09 8.86 -15.88
CA MET A 115 3.13 8.52 -14.82
C MET A 115 3.78 8.73 -13.46
N VAL A 116 3.04 9.33 -12.54
CA VAL A 116 3.40 9.39 -11.11
C VAL A 116 2.51 8.41 -10.36
N VAL A 117 3.10 7.58 -9.52
CA VAL A 117 2.38 6.68 -8.62
C VAL A 117 2.73 7.05 -7.19
N MET A 118 1.71 7.35 -6.39
CA MET A 118 1.88 7.76 -5.00
C MET A 118 1.29 6.68 -4.08
N GLY A 119 2.16 5.91 -3.44
CA GLY A 119 1.82 5.00 -2.33
C GLY A 119 1.79 5.74 -1.00
N GLN A 120 1.55 5.02 0.09
CA GLN A 120 1.49 5.60 1.42
C GLN A 120 2.75 6.40 1.77
N MET A 121 2.58 7.65 2.19
CA MET A 121 3.64 8.52 2.70
C MET A 121 3.07 9.48 3.75
N PRO A 122 3.89 10.13 4.59
CA PRO A 122 3.39 11.11 5.55
C PRO A 122 2.60 12.23 4.87
N CYS A 123 1.51 12.66 5.51
CA CYS A 123 0.71 13.80 5.05
C CYS A 123 1.61 15.01 4.84
N GLY A 124 1.40 15.74 3.75
CA GLY A 124 2.21 16.91 3.40
C GLY A 124 3.57 16.61 2.73
N SER A 125 3.92 15.33 2.49
CA SER A 125 5.15 14.98 1.75
C SER A 125 5.15 15.51 0.32
N VAL A 126 3.97 15.62 -0.30
CA VAL A 126 3.74 16.24 -1.61
C VAL A 126 2.68 17.32 -1.44
N PRO A 127 2.97 18.58 -1.78
CA PRO A 127 1.96 19.64 -1.74
C PRO A 127 0.83 19.37 -2.74
N ALA A 128 -0.41 19.44 -2.29
CA ALA A 128 -1.59 19.13 -3.11
C ALA A 128 -1.73 20.06 -4.31
N ASP A 129 -1.47 21.35 -4.15
CA ASP A 129 -1.53 22.33 -5.23
C ASP A 129 -0.55 22.01 -6.38
N TYR A 130 0.64 21.51 -6.06
CA TYR A 130 1.59 21.00 -7.05
C TYR A 130 1.08 19.77 -7.78
N ALA A 131 0.52 18.81 -7.03
CA ALA A 131 -0.03 17.57 -7.60
C ALA A 131 -1.24 17.87 -8.50
N MET A 132 -2.14 18.75 -8.07
CA MET A 132 -3.31 19.16 -8.88
C MET A 132 -2.90 19.85 -10.18
N GLN A 133 -1.95 20.80 -10.13
CA GLN A 133 -1.43 21.44 -11.34
C GLN A 133 -0.76 20.43 -12.28
N LEU A 134 -0.04 19.46 -11.72
CA LEU A 134 0.63 18.44 -12.51
C LEU A 134 -0.36 17.44 -13.13
N ALA A 135 -1.46 17.11 -12.45
CA ALA A 135 -2.50 16.20 -12.96
C ALA A 135 -3.15 16.68 -14.27
N GLU A 136 -3.07 17.99 -14.57
CA GLU A 136 -3.49 18.51 -15.86
C GLU A 136 -2.53 18.16 -17.01
N LYS A 137 -1.30 17.79 -16.70
CA LYS A 137 -0.20 17.58 -17.67
C LYS A 137 0.39 16.16 -17.66
N VAL A 138 0.23 15.42 -16.55
CA VAL A 138 0.82 14.09 -16.32
C VAL A 138 -0.19 13.19 -15.64
N VAL A 139 -0.18 11.91 -15.94
CA VAL A 139 -1.02 10.92 -15.25
C VAL A 139 -0.53 10.71 -13.83
N ILE A 140 -1.41 10.91 -12.85
CA ILE A 140 -1.13 10.66 -11.43
C ILE A 140 -2.09 9.61 -10.91
N LEU A 141 -1.54 8.50 -10.41
CA LEU A 141 -2.28 7.47 -9.68
C LEU A 141 -1.90 7.56 -8.20
N TYR A 142 -2.88 7.74 -7.35
CA TYR A 142 -2.67 7.94 -5.92
C TYR A 142 -3.74 7.23 -5.09
N GLU A 143 -3.53 7.20 -3.79
CA GLU A 143 -4.49 6.75 -2.79
C GLU A 143 -4.59 7.81 -1.68
N PRO A 144 -5.70 7.92 -0.92
CA PRO A 144 -5.86 8.93 0.11
C PRO A 144 -4.92 8.78 1.32
N LEU A 145 -4.09 7.74 1.34
CA LEU A 145 -2.98 7.56 2.28
C LEU A 145 -1.67 8.24 1.82
N ALA A 146 -1.67 8.85 0.65
CA ALA A 146 -0.48 9.41 0.04
C ALA A 146 -0.46 10.94 0.08
N ILE A 147 -1.62 11.55 -0.06
CA ILE A 147 -1.73 12.99 -0.28
C ILE A 147 -3.09 13.48 0.24
N ASP A 148 -3.09 14.67 0.80
CA ASP A 148 -4.27 15.40 1.24
C ASP A 148 -4.83 16.32 0.14
N GLU A 149 -6.03 16.84 0.31
CA GLU A 149 -6.63 17.85 -0.58
C GLU A 149 -6.66 17.50 -2.08
N MET A 150 -6.69 16.23 -2.41
CA MET A 150 -6.84 15.74 -3.79
C MET A 150 -8.26 15.21 -4.02
N PRO A 151 -8.80 15.33 -5.25
CA PRO A 151 -10.09 14.73 -5.59
C PRO A 151 -10.17 13.25 -5.24
N ARG A 152 -11.38 12.69 -5.24
CA ARG A 152 -11.60 11.28 -4.93
C ARG A 152 -10.68 10.36 -5.74
N CYS A 153 -9.98 9.48 -5.03
CA CYS A 153 -9.16 8.45 -5.64
C CYS A 153 -10.05 7.41 -6.35
N LEU A 154 -9.82 7.20 -7.63
CA LEU A 154 -10.50 6.19 -8.43
C LEU A 154 -9.52 5.20 -9.08
N THR A 155 -8.31 5.08 -8.54
CA THR A 155 -7.25 4.24 -9.10
C THR A 155 -7.69 2.79 -9.30
N ASP A 156 -8.35 2.18 -8.31
CA ASP A 156 -8.79 0.76 -8.42
C ASP A 156 -9.94 0.60 -9.41
N GLU A 157 -10.88 1.54 -9.47
CA GLU A 157 -12.01 1.59 -10.38
C GLU A 157 -11.54 1.81 -11.84
N MET A 158 -10.64 2.75 -12.08
CA MET A 158 -10.04 2.97 -13.40
C MET A 158 -9.35 1.72 -13.91
N LEU A 159 -8.51 1.10 -13.09
CA LEU A 159 -7.79 -0.11 -13.47
C LEU A 159 -8.72 -1.33 -13.67
N ALA A 160 -9.88 -1.35 -13.01
CA ALA A 160 -10.91 -2.36 -13.26
C ALA A 160 -11.60 -2.15 -14.61
N ALA A 161 -11.77 -0.90 -15.04
CA ALA A 161 -12.42 -0.54 -16.30
C ALA A 161 -11.53 -0.69 -17.53
N MET A 162 -10.21 -0.79 -17.37
CA MET A 162 -9.22 -0.89 -18.46
C MET A 162 -9.32 -2.19 -19.32
N ALA A 163 -10.21 -3.11 -19.01
CA ALA A 163 -10.24 -4.43 -19.62
C ALA A 163 -10.19 -4.38 -21.16
N GLY A 164 -9.10 -4.93 -21.75
CA GLY A 164 -8.97 -5.24 -23.16
C GLY A 164 -8.08 -4.33 -24.02
N ASP A 165 -7.67 -3.14 -23.56
CA ASP A 165 -6.81 -2.20 -24.32
C ASP A 165 -5.71 -1.60 -23.44
N GLU A 166 -4.95 -2.47 -22.77
CA GLU A 166 -3.97 -2.04 -21.78
C GLU A 166 -2.82 -1.24 -22.39
N ASP A 167 -2.39 -1.54 -23.62
CA ASP A 167 -1.26 -0.89 -24.29
C ASP A 167 -1.45 0.63 -24.44
N ARG A 168 -2.70 1.07 -24.58
CA ARG A 168 -3.07 2.48 -24.68
C ARG A 168 -2.69 3.28 -23.42
N TYR A 169 -2.72 2.60 -22.27
CA TYR A 169 -2.52 3.19 -20.95
C TYR A 169 -1.11 2.98 -20.40
N MET A 170 -0.21 2.28 -21.15
CA MET A 170 1.13 2.00 -20.69
C MET A 170 2.00 3.25 -20.72
N PRO A 171 2.65 3.60 -19.57
CA PRO A 171 3.63 4.67 -19.52
C PRO A 171 4.98 4.27 -20.14
N ASP A 172 5.79 5.25 -20.48
CA ASP A 172 7.21 5.08 -20.82
C ASP A 172 8.14 5.43 -19.66
N LEU A 173 7.59 6.10 -18.63
CA LEU A 173 8.27 6.43 -17.39
C LEU A 173 7.29 6.41 -16.23
N VAL A 174 7.67 5.74 -15.13
CA VAL A 174 6.96 5.77 -13.85
C VAL A 174 7.87 6.39 -12.80
N LEU A 175 7.37 7.43 -12.11
CA LEU A 175 7.93 7.95 -10.86
C LEU A 175 7.10 7.38 -9.71
N TYR A 176 7.68 6.47 -8.94
CA TYR A 176 7.04 5.86 -7.78
C TYR A 176 7.48 6.57 -6.51
N LEU A 177 6.53 7.11 -5.76
CA LEU A 177 6.71 7.84 -4.51
C LEU A 177 6.07 7.07 -3.35
N GLY A 178 6.71 7.10 -2.19
CA GLY A 178 6.16 6.50 -0.97
C GLY A 178 6.27 4.97 -0.91
N ASN A 179 5.47 4.38 -0.04
CA ASN A 179 5.53 2.97 0.34
C ASN A 179 4.39 2.14 -0.31
N ASN A 180 3.78 1.27 0.50
CA ASN A 180 2.75 0.34 0.05
C ASN A 180 1.50 1.04 -0.51
N THR A 181 0.90 0.41 -1.52
CA THR A 181 -0.45 0.75 -2.01
C THR A 181 -1.48 -0.27 -1.51
N VAL A 182 -2.72 0.17 -1.35
CA VAL A 182 -3.87 -0.68 -1.01
C VAL A 182 -4.32 -1.48 -2.23
N SER A 183 -4.36 -0.84 -3.40
CA SER A 183 -4.84 -1.45 -4.64
C SER A 183 -3.96 -2.62 -5.10
N LYS A 184 -4.56 -3.82 -5.17
CA LYS A 184 -3.94 -4.99 -5.80
C LYS A 184 -3.83 -4.82 -7.32
N ARG A 185 -4.82 -4.15 -7.94
CA ARG A 185 -4.84 -3.90 -9.38
C ARG A 185 -3.70 -2.99 -9.80
N LEU A 186 -3.40 -1.96 -9.00
CA LEU A 186 -2.26 -1.08 -9.26
C LEU A 186 -0.93 -1.86 -9.25
N ARG A 187 -0.72 -2.72 -8.26
CA ARG A 187 0.48 -3.57 -8.24
C ARG A 187 0.54 -4.52 -9.44
N GLN A 188 -0.58 -5.10 -9.85
CA GLN A 188 -0.64 -5.95 -11.03
C GLN A 188 -0.39 -5.19 -12.33
N PHE A 189 -0.90 -3.97 -12.44
CA PHE A 189 -0.63 -3.07 -13.56
C PHE A 189 0.86 -2.75 -13.67
N LEU A 190 1.49 -2.33 -12.56
CA LEU A 190 2.91 -2.02 -12.52
C LEU A 190 3.82 -3.22 -12.88
N ARG A 191 3.40 -4.44 -12.56
CA ARG A 191 4.14 -5.67 -12.92
C ARG A 191 4.01 -6.05 -14.40
N ARG A 192 3.11 -5.42 -15.13
CA ARG A 192 2.92 -5.65 -16.58
C ARG A 192 3.51 -4.53 -17.45
N LEU A 193 4.26 -3.62 -16.84
CA LEU A 193 4.94 -2.56 -17.59
C LEU A 193 5.87 -3.16 -18.65
N PRO A 194 5.95 -2.55 -19.85
CA PRO A 194 6.86 -3.00 -20.88
C PRO A 194 8.31 -2.78 -20.43
N ALA A 195 9.23 -3.63 -20.89
CA ALA A 195 10.67 -3.54 -20.58
C ALA A 195 11.31 -2.21 -21.03
N THR A 196 10.62 -1.43 -21.87
CA THR A 196 11.06 -0.11 -22.34
C THR A 196 10.61 1.02 -21.39
N CYS A 197 9.75 0.74 -20.43
CA CYS A 197 9.33 1.72 -19.43
C CYS A 197 10.42 1.87 -18.37
N ASN A 198 10.87 3.09 -18.12
CA ASN A 198 11.79 3.38 -17.03
C ASN A 198 11.01 3.53 -15.71
N VAL A 199 11.38 2.78 -14.68
CA VAL A 199 10.78 2.90 -13.36
C VAL A 199 11.78 3.51 -12.38
N ILE A 200 11.44 4.68 -11.86
CA ILE A 200 12.21 5.44 -10.88
C ILE A 200 11.49 5.35 -9.55
N MET A 201 12.15 4.82 -8.54
CA MET A 201 11.66 4.80 -7.18
C MET A 201 12.37 5.84 -6.35
N VAL A 202 11.62 6.63 -5.59
CA VAL A 202 12.16 7.53 -4.57
C VAL A 202 12.06 6.86 -3.21
N ASP A 203 13.18 6.77 -2.51
CA ASP A 203 13.26 6.18 -1.19
C ASP A 203 14.21 6.99 -0.31
N GLU A 204 13.73 7.47 0.84
CA GLU A 204 14.50 8.35 1.73
C GLU A 204 15.66 7.63 2.42
N GLU A 205 15.58 6.32 2.56
CA GLU A 205 16.67 5.47 3.07
C GLU A 205 17.58 4.96 1.96
N GLY A 206 17.23 5.20 0.70
CA GLY A 206 17.96 4.73 -0.47
C GLY A 206 17.95 3.21 -0.63
N GLU A 207 16.88 2.56 -0.17
CA GLU A 207 16.71 1.11 -0.27
C GLU A 207 15.96 0.70 -1.52
N LEU A 208 16.33 -0.42 -2.11
CA LEU A 208 15.61 -0.98 -3.24
C LEU A 208 14.35 -1.72 -2.77
N LYS A 209 13.18 -1.17 -3.12
CA LYS A 209 11.85 -1.77 -2.90
C LYS A 209 11.19 -1.94 -4.28
N ASP A 210 11.31 -3.12 -4.88
CA ASP A 210 10.93 -3.36 -6.28
C ASP A 210 9.52 -3.96 -6.42
N VAL A 211 8.51 -3.20 -6.04
CA VAL A 211 7.09 -3.62 -6.08
C VAL A 211 6.59 -3.85 -7.51
N SER A 212 7.15 -3.14 -8.47
CA SER A 212 6.80 -3.23 -9.90
C SER A 212 7.46 -4.41 -10.60
N MET A 213 8.54 -4.96 -10.07
CA MET A 213 9.47 -5.89 -10.74
C MET A 213 10.26 -5.24 -11.90
N HIS A 214 10.16 -3.91 -12.05
CA HIS A 214 10.73 -3.14 -13.17
C HIS A 214 11.59 -1.95 -12.72
N THR A 215 11.86 -1.77 -11.40
CA THR A 215 12.64 -0.64 -10.91
C THR A 215 14.03 -0.60 -11.55
N ASP A 216 14.36 0.51 -12.23
CA ASP A 216 15.65 0.76 -12.88
C ASP A 216 16.51 1.72 -12.06
N TYR A 217 15.87 2.63 -11.31
CA TYR A 217 16.56 3.66 -10.56
C TYR A 217 15.99 3.76 -9.15
N VAL A 218 16.87 3.83 -8.15
CA VAL A 218 16.53 4.19 -6.77
C VAL A 218 17.12 5.56 -6.49
N ILE A 219 16.26 6.54 -6.30
CA ILE A 219 16.66 7.87 -5.87
C ILE A 219 16.70 7.89 -4.33
N HIS A 220 17.87 8.18 -3.78
CA HIS A 220 18.08 8.44 -2.37
C HIS A 220 17.98 9.93 -2.10
N GLY A 221 16.89 10.38 -1.50
CA GLY A 221 16.61 11.77 -1.19
C GLY A 221 15.26 11.95 -0.53
N ARG A 222 15.04 13.10 0.07
CA ARG A 222 13.72 13.43 0.64
C ARG A 222 12.69 13.51 -0.48
N THR A 223 11.57 12.87 -0.29
CA THR A 223 10.48 12.85 -1.28
C THR A 223 10.08 14.25 -1.72
N GLY A 224 9.94 15.21 -0.78
CA GLY A 224 9.57 16.58 -1.08
C GLY A 224 10.60 17.33 -1.97
N ASP A 225 11.90 17.07 -1.79
CA ASP A 225 12.95 17.72 -2.59
C ASP A 225 12.94 17.17 -4.03
N VAL A 226 12.84 15.84 -4.19
CA VAL A 226 12.74 15.20 -5.50
C VAL A 226 11.49 15.64 -6.25
N VAL A 227 10.35 15.64 -5.57
CA VAL A 227 9.05 16.10 -6.12
C VAL A 227 9.14 17.53 -6.58
N LYS A 228 9.70 18.44 -5.77
CA LYS A 228 9.86 19.85 -6.12
C LYS A 228 10.62 20.00 -7.44
N ASP A 229 11.75 19.33 -7.59
CA ASP A 229 12.59 19.48 -8.78
C ASP A 229 11.95 18.83 -10.02
N VAL A 230 11.43 17.60 -9.87
CA VAL A 230 10.79 16.87 -10.98
C VAL A 230 9.49 17.54 -11.42
N PHE A 231 8.61 17.90 -10.49
CA PHE A 231 7.32 18.52 -10.82
C PHE A 231 7.54 19.92 -11.41
N THR A 232 8.49 20.69 -10.87
CA THR A 232 8.86 21.99 -11.46
C THR A 232 9.35 21.84 -12.90
N SER A 233 10.19 20.80 -13.17
CA SER A 233 10.64 20.51 -14.54
C SER A 233 9.47 20.23 -15.49
N TRP A 234 8.47 19.45 -15.06
CA TRP A 234 7.26 19.21 -15.86
C TRP A 234 6.34 20.42 -15.96
N LEU A 235 6.13 21.17 -14.88
CA LEU A 235 5.22 22.32 -14.88
C LEU A 235 5.69 23.45 -15.79
N HIS A 236 7.00 23.63 -15.94
CA HIS A 236 7.60 24.63 -16.85
C HIS A 236 7.50 24.27 -18.33
N LYS A 237 7.08 23.07 -18.68
CA LYS A 237 6.87 22.66 -20.07
C LYS A 237 5.46 23.00 -20.54
N ASP A 238 5.35 23.44 -21.78
CA ASP A 238 4.06 23.62 -22.42
C ASP A 238 3.33 22.27 -22.58
N LYS A 239 4.07 21.22 -22.92
CA LYS A 239 3.54 19.86 -23.11
C LYS A 239 4.47 18.83 -22.46
N CYS A 240 3.93 18.05 -21.52
CA CYS A 240 4.66 17.03 -20.77
C CYS A 240 4.40 15.63 -21.30
N CYS A 241 3.23 15.39 -21.89
CA CYS A 241 2.84 14.07 -22.33
C CYS A 241 2.08 14.10 -23.67
N GLU A 242 1.92 12.92 -24.28
CA GLU A 242 1.09 12.75 -25.47
C GLU A 242 -0.39 13.02 -25.12
N ASP A 243 -1.09 13.85 -25.92
CA ASP A 243 -2.49 14.20 -25.65
C ASP A 243 -3.37 12.96 -25.63
N GLU A 244 -3.21 12.05 -26.59
CA GLU A 244 -4.00 10.82 -26.66
C GLU A 244 -3.84 9.92 -25.40
N TYR A 245 -2.65 9.90 -24.80
CA TYR A 245 -2.39 9.16 -23.58
C TYR A 245 -3.07 9.80 -22.37
N LEU A 246 -2.89 11.12 -22.20
CA LEU A 246 -3.49 11.86 -21.09
C LEU A 246 -5.02 11.87 -21.17
N ASP A 247 -5.57 12.11 -22.38
CA ASP A 247 -7.02 12.12 -22.61
C ASP A 247 -7.64 10.74 -22.36
N ALA A 248 -6.92 9.65 -22.69
CA ALA A 248 -7.40 8.30 -22.39
C ALA A 248 -7.57 8.09 -20.87
N TRP A 249 -6.60 8.51 -20.06
CA TRP A 249 -6.68 8.42 -18.61
C TRP A 249 -7.74 9.34 -18.02
N LYS A 250 -7.86 10.59 -18.50
CA LYS A 250 -8.93 11.54 -18.08
C LYS A 250 -10.33 10.98 -18.40
N LYS A 251 -10.50 10.38 -19.57
CA LYS A 251 -11.76 9.72 -19.95
C LYS A 251 -12.07 8.54 -19.03
N LEU A 252 -11.07 7.68 -18.76
CA LEU A 252 -11.21 6.53 -17.88
C LEU A 252 -11.60 6.96 -16.45
N TYR A 253 -11.03 8.06 -15.95
CA TYR A 253 -11.44 8.64 -14.68
C TYR A 253 -12.92 9.06 -14.68
N GLY A 254 -13.37 9.77 -15.71
CA GLY A 254 -14.77 10.18 -15.84
C GLY A 254 -15.76 8.99 -15.92
N GLU A 255 -15.36 7.94 -16.63
CA GLU A 255 -16.14 6.68 -16.70
C GLU A 255 -16.23 5.99 -15.34
N ALA A 256 -15.10 5.87 -14.64
CA ALA A 256 -15.03 5.27 -13.30
C ALA A 256 -15.85 6.08 -12.27
N ALA A 257 -15.78 7.41 -12.31
CA ALA A 257 -16.58 8.30 -11.47
C ALA A 257 -18.09 8.11 -11.71
N SER A 258 -18.48 8.06 -12.98
CA SER A 258 -19.88 7.86 -13.35
C SER A 258 -20.39 6.49 -12.93
N GLN A 259 -19.59 5.44 -13.08
CA GLN A 259 -19.93 4.09 -12.62
C GLN A 259 -20.10 4.05 -11.10
N LEU A 260 -19.20 4.67 -10.34
CA LEU A 260 -19.27 4.71 -8.88
C LEU A 260 -20.56 5.40 -8.39
N MET A 261 -20.97 6.48 -9.05
CA MET A 261 -22.21 7.19 -8.71
C MET A 261 -23.47 6.35 -9.01
N ASN A 262 -23.45 5.58 -10.09
CA ASN A 262 -24.61 4.81 -10.57
C ASN A 262 -24.68 3.39 -9.97
N THR A 263 -23.62 2.90 -9.34
CA THR A 263 -23.62 1.57 -8.72
C THR A 263 -24.40 1.63 -7.41
N SER A 264 -25.57 1.02 -7.38
CA SER A 264 -26.25 0.72 -6.11
C SER A 264 -25.49 -0.43 -5.43
N THR A 265 -25.15 -0.24 -4.17
CA THR A 265 -24.63 -1.31 -3.35
C THR A 265 -25.63 -1.59 -2.24
N ASP A 266 -25.98 -2.87 -2.06
CA ASP A 266 -26.82 -3.31 -0.95
C ASP A 266 -25.99 -3.72 0.27
N ASP A 267 -24.66 -3.69 0.14
CA ASP A 267 -23.73 -3.98 1.23
C ASP A 267 -23.74 -2.87 2.27
N LEU A 268 -24.18 -3.22 3.47
CA LEU A 268 -24.39 -2.28 4.57
C LEU A 268 -23.09 -1.57 4.99
N SER A 269 -21.95 -2.26 4.96
CA SER A 269 -20.64 -1.70 5.25
C SER A 269 -20.22 -0.60 4.26
N SER A 270 -20.44 -0.83 2.97
CA SER A 270 -20.15 0.14 1.92
C SER A 270 -21.03 1.39 2.03
N ILE A 271 -22.33 1.20 2.32
CA ILE A 271 -23.25 2.34 2.53
C ILE A 271 -22.84 3.12 3.79
N ALA A 272 -22.47 2.42 4.87
CA ALA A 272 -22.03 3.04 6.12
C ALA A 272 -20.81 3.92 5.91
N VAL A 273 -19.76 3.41 5.24
CA VAL A 273 -18.55 4.19 4.96
C VAL A 273 -18.84 5.35 4.03
N LYS A 274 -19.67 5.17 3.00
CA LYS A 274 -20.08 6.26 2.11
C LYS A 274 -20.80 7.39 2.85
N LEU A 275 -21.72 7.06 3.74
CA LEU A 275 -22.43 8.06 4.57
C LEU A 275 -21.48 8.72 5.56
N PHE A 276 -20.58 7.95 6.17
CA PHE A 276 -19.58 8.44 7.10
C PHE A 276 -18.64 9.46 6.44
N GLU A 277 -18.11 9.13 5.27
CA GLU A 277 -17.22 10.01 4.51
C GLU A 277 -17.91 11.30 4.03
N ASN A 278 -19.20 11.24 3.71
CA ASN A 278 -19.97 12.43 3.36
C ASN A 278 -20.24 13.35 4.57
N GLU A 279 -20.24 12.82 5.79
CA GLU A 279 -20.54 13.59 7.01
C GLU A 279 -19.27 14.10 7.70
N TYR A 280 -18.18 13.31 7.73
CA TYR A 280 -16.99 13.56 8.56
C TYR A 280 -15.67 13.58 7.80
N GLY A 281 -15.66 13.43 6.49
CA GLY A 281 -14.41 13.28 5.73
C GLY A 281 -13.47 14.47 5.88
N GLU A 282 -13.96 15.68 5.67
CA GLU A 282 -13.15 16.87 5.60
C GLU A 282 -12.79 17.42 6.99
N GLY A 283 -11.51 17.62 7.25
CA GLY A 283 -11.01 18.25 8.48
C GLY A 283 -10.91 17.34 9.70
N GLU A 284 -11.25 16.05 9.57
CA GLU A 284 -11.24 15.08 10.68
C GLU A 284 -10.03 14.13 10.58
N VAL A 285 -9.60 13.59 11.73
CA VAL A 285 -8.57 12.56 11.78
C VAL A 285 -9.24 11.20 11.72
N ILE A 286 -9.09 10.52 10.56
CA ILE A 286 -9.75 9.24 10.30
C ILE A 286 -8.71 8.14 10.11
N HIS A 287 -8.73 7.16 10.99
CA HIS A 287 -7.91 5.98 10.95
C HIS A 287 -8.71 4.78 10.43
N TYR A 288 -8.29 4.21 9.32
CA TYR A 288 -8.87 3.00 8.75
C TYR A 288 -8.07 1.75 9.12
N ALA A 289 -8.74 0.73 9.61
CA ALA A 289 -8.13 -0.59 9.75
C ALA A 289 -7.90 -1.26 8.39
N ASN A 290 -6.97 -2.19 8.34
CA ASN A 290 -6.69 -2.95 7.12
C ASN A 290 -7.89 -3.79 6.63
N SER A 291 -7.73 -4.44 5.48
CA SER A 291 -8.74 -5.26 4.80
C SER A 291 -9.86 -4.42 4.16
N THR A 292 -11.13 -4.74 4.41
CA THR A 292 -12.28 -4.09 3.78
C THR A 292 -12.39 -2.60 4.17
N ALA A 293 -12.13 -2.27 5.43
CA ALA A 293 -12.25 -0.88 5.91
C ALA A 293 -11.41 0.10 5.09
N VAL A 294 -10.09 -0.11 4.97
CA VAL A 294 -9.22 0.80 4.19
C VAL A 294 -9.57 0.82 2.70
N ARG A 295 -10.07 -0.30 2.14
CA ARG A 295 -10.48 -0.32 0.73
C ARG A 295 -11.71 0.53 0.49
N LEU A 296 -12.65 0.54 1.43
CA LEU A 296 -13.81 1.43 1.40
C LEU A 296 -13.39 2.87 1.63
N GLY A 297 -12.45 3.13 2.55
CA GLY A 297 -11.82 4.43 2.70
C GLY A 297 -11.21 4.93 1.39
N CYS A 298 -10.36 4.15 0.73
CA CYS A 298 -9.80 4.51 -0.58
C CYS A 298 -10.85 4.79 -1.66
N ARG A 299 -12.01 4.16 -1.57
CA ARG A 299 -13.09 4.31 -2.55
C ARG A 299 -13.97 5.53 -2.30
N PHE A 300 -14.21 5.88 -1.04
CA PHE A 300 -15.20 6.90 -0.67
C PHE A 300 -14.61 8.18 -0.10
N ALA A 301 -13.37 8.15 0.44
CA ALA A 301 -12.68 9.34 0.89
C ALA A 301 -12.53 10.35 -0.26
N ASP A 302 -12.80 11.61 0.01
CA ASP A 302 -12.76 12.69 -0.97
C ASP A 302 -12.12 13.91 -0.34
N ASN A 303 -11.07 14.39 -0.97
CA ASN A 303 -10.40 15.63 -0.58
C ASN A 303 -9.77 15.65 0.82
N HIS A 304 -9.43 14.50 1.39
CA HIS A 304 -8.73 14.42 2.68
C HIS A 304 -7.82 13.17 2.77
N TYR A 305 -6.87 13.25 3.70
CA TYR A 305 -5.93 12.17 4.01
C TYR A 305 -6.55 11.18 4.98
N ILE A 306 -6.32 9.87 4.77
CA ILE A 306 -6.70 8.82 5.70
C ILE A 306 -5.47 8.11 6.29
N TYR A 307 -5.54 7.73 7.55
CA TYR A 307 -4.48 6.99 8.25
C TYR A 307 -4.75 5.49 8.21
N CYS A 308 -3.71 4.69 8.04
CA CYS A 308 -3.80 3.23 8.10
C CYS A 308 -2.44 2.60 8.42
N ASN A 309 -2.44 1.53 9.21
CA ASN A 309 -1.24 0.75 9.53
C ASN A 309 -0.88 -0.18 8.36
N ARG A 310 -0.05 0.29 7.42
CA ARG A 310 0.25 -0.44 6.18
C ARG A 310 1.60 -1.16 6.15
N GLY A 311 2.36 -1.17 7.23
CA GLY A 311 3.69 -1.81 7.27
C GLY A 311 3.64 -3.30 6.89
N LEU A 312 2.82 -4.09 7.58
CA LEU A 312 2.61 -5.52 7.31
C LEU A 312 1.21 -5.85 6.77
N ASN A 313 0.31 -4.86 6.72
CA ASN A 313 -1.09 -5.02 6.32
C ASN A 313 -1.88 -5.99 7.21
N GLY A 314 -1.44 -6.20 8.47
CA GLY A 314 -2.15 -6.99 9.47
C GLY A 314 -3.45 -6.33 9.92
N ILE A 315 -4.36 -7.10 10.50
CA ILE A 315 -5.64 -6.60 11.02
C ILE A 315 -5.57 -6.20 12.49
N GLU A 316 -4.49 -6.54 13.16
CA GLU A 316 -4.17 -6.18 14.55
C GLU A 316 -3.62 -4.75 14.67
N GLY A 317 -3.71 -4.16 15.87
CA GLY A 317 -3.06 -2.90 16.23
C GLY A 317 -3.72 -1.61 15.68
N SER A 318 -4.73 -1.71 14.83
CA SER A 318 -5.39 -0.53 14.25
C SER A 318 -6.18 0.27 15.27
N LEU A 319 -6.90 -0.42 16.16
CA LEU A 319 -7.66 0.22 17.24
C LEU A 319 -6.72 0.85 18.27
N SER A 320 -5.65 0.16 18.64
CA SER A 320 -4.60 0.68 19.54
C SER A 320 -3.95 1.94 19.00
N THR A 321 -3.68 1.99 17.68
CA THR A 321 -3.11 3.17 17.02
C THR A 321 -4.09 4.36 17.07
N ALA A 322 -5.36 4.14 16.74
CA ALA A 322 -6.38 5.17 16.80
C ALA A 322 -6.62 5.66 18.26
N ALA A 323 -6.59 4.73 19.23
CA ALA A 323 -6.67 5.07 20.65
C ALA A 323 -5.48 5.93 21.10
N GLY A 324 -4.26 5.59 20.66
CA GLY A 324 -3.07 6.40 20.92
C GLY A 324 -3.17 7.80 20.32
N ALA A 325 -3.65 7.92 19.07
CA ALA A 325 -3.88 9.19 18.41
C ALA A 325 -4.91 10.03 19.16
N SER A 326 -6.01 9.43 19.63
CA SER A 326 -7.05 10.12 20.39
C SER A 326 -6.54 10.68 21.74
N LEU A 327 -5.61 9.97 22.39
CA LEU A 327 -4.97 10.48 23.61
C LEU A 327 -4.08 11.70 23.34
N ALA A 328 -3.42 11.73 22.19
CA ALA A 328 -2.57 12.87 21.79
C ALA A 328 -3.41 14.10 21.39
N MET A 329 -4.65 13.89 20.91
CA MET A 329 -5.52 14.93 20.34
C MET A 329 -6.71 15.29 21.24
N GLN A 330 -6.68 14.99 22.53
CA GLN A 330 -7.84 15.17 23.43
C GLN A 330 -8.48 16.58 23.41
N GLU A 331 -7.68 17.61 23.16
CA GLU A 331 -8.13 19.02 23.12
C GLU A 331 -8.32 19.55 21.69
N GLU A 332 -7.95 18.75 20.67
CA GLU A 332 -7.87 19.21 19.25
C GLU A 332 -9.02 18.70 18.39
N GLY A 333 -9.84 17.76 18.87
CA GLY A 333 -10.98 17.23 18.11
C GLY A 333 -11.17 15.72 18.24
N ASN A 334 -12.04 15.17 17.40
CA ASN A 334 -12.32 13.75 17.37
C ASN A 334 -11.29 12.97 16.52
N VAL A 335 -11.05 11.75 16.95
CA VAL A 335 -10.33 10.73 16.16
C VAL A 335 -11.32 9.62 15.85
N TYR A 336 -11.55 9.42 14.56
CA TYR A 336 -12.42 8.34 14.10
C TYR A 336 -11.59 7.10 13.75
N CYS A 337 -12.13 5.93 14.09
CA CYS A 337 -11.57 4.63 13.73
C CYS A 337 -12.62 3.82 12.97
N VAL A 338 -12.42 3.62 11.67
CA VAL A 338 -13.25 2.73 10.85
C VAL A 338 -12.61 1.36 10.81
N ILE A 339 -13.26 0.35 11.37
CA ILE A 339 -12.66 -0.94 11.69
C ILE A 339 -13.62 -2.10 11.42
N GLY A 340 -13.10 -3.22 10.90
CA GLY A 340 -13.85 -4.46 10.79
C GLY A 340 -13.93 -5.23 12.10
N ASP A 341 -14.88 -6.13 12.21
CA ASP A 341 -15.17 -6.94 13.40
C ASP A 341 -13.96 -7.74 13.90
N LEU A 342 -13.32 -8.53 13.04
CA LEU A 342 -12.16 -9.31 13.43
C LEU A 342 -11.01 -8.43 13.93
N SER A 343 -10.76 -7.31 13.27
CA SER A 343 -9.73 -6.35 13.67
C SER A 343 -10.06 -5.72 15.03
N PHE A 344 -11.33 -5.40 15.28
CA PHE A 344 -11.80 -4.88 16.55
C PHE A 344 -11.62 -5.88 17.68
N PHE A 345 -12.04 -7.15 17.49
CA PHE A 345 -11.90 -8.20 18.50
C PHE A 345 -10.45 -8.61 18.77
N TYR A 346 -9.57 -8.55 17.74
CA TYR A 346 -8.14 -8.79 17.93
C TYR A 346 -7.44 -7.75 18.79
N ASP A 347 -7.98 -6.51 18.85
CA ASP A 347 -7.33 -5.36 19.48
C ASP A 347 -8.21 -4.70 20.55
N GLU A 348 -9.23 -5.41 21.04
CA GLU A 348 -10.19 -4.90 22.04
C GLU A 348 -9.56 -4.45 23.36
N ASN A 349 -8.38 -4.99 23.68
CA ASN A 349 -7.58 -4.60 24.83
C ASN A 349 -7.12 -3.14 24.78
N ALA A 350 -7.15 -2.46 23.65
CA ALA A 350 -6.93 -1.03 23.57
C ALA A 350 -7.96 -0.23 24.39
N LEU A 351 -9.18 -0.77 24.54
CA LEU A 351 -10.33 -0.07 25.12
C LEU A 351 -10.39 -0.08 26.66
N TRP A 352 -9.56 -0.87 27.32
CA TRP A 352 -9.54 -0.87 28.80
C TRP A 352 -8.82 0.34 29.41
N GLN A 353 -8.16 1.15 28.57
CA GLN A 353 -7.43 2.34 28.99
C GLN A 353 -8.40 3.38 29.61
N THR A 354 -8.18 3.70 30.89
CA THR A 354 -9.08 4.59 31.63
C THR A 354 -9.01 6.05 31.20
N GLN A 355 -7.95 6.44 30.51
CA GLN A 355 -7.69 7.81 30.03
C GLN A 355 -8.40 8.12 28.70
N LEU A 356 -8.89 7.12 27.99
CA LEU A 356 -9.64 7.33 26.75
C LEU A 356 -10.94 8.08 27.03
N THR A 357 -11.22 9.07 26.19
CA THR A 357 -12.38 9.96 26.29
C THR A 357 -13.32 9.83 25.08
N GLY A 358 -14.38 10.59 25.09
CA GLY A 358 -15.38 10.58 24.00
C GLY A 358 -14.90 11.12 22.66
N ASN A 359 -13.65 11.60 22.58
CA ASN A 359 -13.05 12.00 21.31
C ASN A 359 -12.59 10.79 20.45
N LEU A 360 -12.48 9.60 21.02
CA LEU A 360 -12.31 8.35 20.23
C LEU A 360 -13.69 7.86 19.77
N ARG A 361 -13.91 7.85 18.46
CA ARG A 361 -15.15 7.48 17.80
C ARG A 361 -14.94 6.31 16.86
N ILE A 362 -15.62 5.21 17.09
CA ILE A 362 -15.36 3.94 16.39
C ILE A 362 -16.58 3.59 15.54
N LEU A 363 -16.39 3.53 14.22
CA LEU A 363 -17.33 2.93 13.28
C LEU A 363 -16.92 1.47 13.06
N LEU A 364 -17.62 0.56 13.70
CA LEU A 364 -17.38 -0.86 13.63
C LEU A 364 -18.23 -1.51 12.52
N LEU A 365 -17.58 -2.05 11.51
CA LEU A 365 -18.21 -2.76 10.40
C LEU A 365 -18.24 -4.26 10.73
N ASN A 366 -19.35 -4.75 11.27
CA ASN A 366 -19.52 -6.13 11.70
C ASN A 366 -20.32 -6.92 10.67
N ASN A 367 -19.64 -7.62 9.78
CA ASN A 367 -20.24 -8.52 8.79
C ASN A 367 -20.12 -10.02 9.16
N GLY A 368 -19.73 -10.31 10.40
CA GLY A 368 -19.66 -11.67 10.94
C GLY A 368 -18.43 -12.46 10.48
N GLY A 369 -17.31 -11.81 10.15
CA GLY A 369 -16.06 -12.49 9.80
C GLY A 369 -15.27 -11.85 8.65
N GLY A 370 -14.30 -12.58 8.12
CA GLY A 370 -13.43 -12.14 7.04
C GLY A 370 -14.12 -12.22 5.66
N SER A 371 -14.98 -11.29 5.33
CA SER A 371 -15.76 -11.28 4.07
C SER A 371 -14.90 -11.31 2.80
N ILE A 372 -13.69 -10.76 2.84
CA ILE A 372 -12.74 -10.79 1.71
C ILE A 372 -12.41 -12.23 1.26
N PHE A 373 -12.41 -13.19 2.17
CA PHE A 373 -12.10 -14.58 1.85
C PHE A 373 -13.24 -15.27 1.07
N LYS A 374 -14.46 -14.76 1.16
CA LYS A 374 -15.61 -15.27 0.40
C LYS A 374 -15.52 -14.95 -1.10
N THR A 375 -14.70 -13.96 -1.48
CA THR A 375 -14.53 -13.52 -2.88
C THR A 375 -13.29 -14.10 -3.56
N LEU A 376 -12.45 -14.88 -2.85
CA LEU A 376 -11.23 -15.45 -3.39
C LEU A 376 -11.53 -16.72 -4.19
N LYS A 377 -11.20 -16.66 -5.50
CA LYS A 377 -11.34 -17.82 -6.39
C LYS A 377 -10.54 -19.03 -5.86
N GLY A 378 -11.16 -20.20 -5.89
CA GLY A 378 -10.56 -21.47 -5.43
C GLY A 378 -10.76 -21.76 -3.95
N LEU A 379 -11.16 -20.79 -3.15
CA LEU A 379 -11.49 -20.99 -1.74
C LEU A 379 -12.92 -21.50 -1.55
N ASP A 380 -13.80 -21.29 -2.55
CA ASP A 380 -15.21 -21.70 -2.51
C ASP A 380 -15.42 -23.18 -2.29
N ALA A 381 -14.49 -24.02 -2.80
CA ALA A 381 -14.53 -25.46 -2.65
C ALA A 381 -13.94 -25.96 -1.30
N SER A 382 -13.36 -25.08 -0.51
CA SER A 382 -12.74 -25.48 0.76
C SER A 382 -13.76 -25.54 1.90
N PRO A 383 -13.91 -26.69 2.59
CA PRO A 383 -14.79 -26.80 3.76
C PRO A 383 -14.26 -25.97 4.96
N ALA A 384 -12.99 -25.54 4.91
CA ALA A 384 -12.37 -24.72 5.93
C ALA A 384 -12.63 -23.21 5.74
N ARG A 385 -13.19 -22.78 4.58
CA ARG A 385 -13.36 -21.37 4.22
C ARG A 385 -14.08 -20.58 5.30
N ASP A 386 -15.27 -20.98 5.68
CA ASP A 386 -16.13 -20.15 6.55
C ASP A 386 -15.70 -20.24 8.01
N VAL A 387 -15.38 -21.43 8.50
CA VAL A 387 -15.07 -21.68 9.92
C VAL A 387 -13.65 -21.26 10.29
N LEU A 388 -12.65 -21.62 9.47
CA LEU A 388 -11.24 -21.39 9.82
C LEU A 388 -10.67 -20.16 9.11
N VAL A 389 -10.90 -20.00 7.81
CA VAL A 389 -10.25 -18.93 7.02
C VAL A 389 -10.98 -17.61 7.20
N ALA A 390 -12.30 -17.58 7.02
CA ALA A 390 -13.11 -16.39 7.23
C ALA A 390 -13.45 -16.16 8.71
N ALA A 391 -13.17 -17.11 9.60
CA ALA A 391 -13.46 -17.04 11.03
C ALA A 391 -14.87 -16.53 11.30
N GLN A 392 -15.86 -17.14 10.64
CA GLN A 392 -17.27 -16.70 10.72
C GLN A 392 -17.80 -16.77 12.15
N HIS A 393 -18.51 -15.71 12.57
CA HIS A 393 -19.04 -15.57 13.92
C HIS A 393 -20.36 -14.78 13.96
N ALA A 394 -21.05 -14.84 15.10
CA ALA A 394 -22.27 -14.05 15.37
C ALA A 394 -22.06 -13.04 16.53
N TYR A 395 -20.81 -12.74 16.89
CA TYR A 395 -20.49 -11.86 18.02
C TYR A 395 -20.92 -10.40 17.77
N SER A 396 -21.07 -9.65 18.87
CA SER A 396 -21.32 -8.22 18.89
C SER A 396 -20.36 -7.55 19.85
N ALA A 397 -20.04 -6.30 19.59
CA ALA A 397 -19.20 -5.49 20.46
C ALA A 397 -19.94 -5.02 21.75
N GLU A 398 -21.27 -5.22 21.86
CA GLU A 398 -22.07 -4.75 23.00
C GLU A 398 -21.52 -5.19 24.36
N GLY A 399 -21.14 -6.47 24.46
CA GLY A 399 -20.57 -7.03 25.69
C GLY A 399 -19.29 -6.36 26.13
N ILE A 400 -18.38 -6.10 25.18
CA ILE A 400 -17.11 -5.41 25.38
C ILE A 400 -17.35 -3.95 25.76
N CYS A 401 -18.24 -3.27 25.05
CA CYS A 401 -18.59 -1.87 25.32
C CYS A 401 -19.18 -1.72 26.74
N ARG A 402 -20.05 -2.61 27.13
CA ARG A 402 -20.62 -2.64 28.50
C ARG A 402 -19.53 -2.93 29.54
N GLN A 403 -18.62 -3.86 29.29
CA GLN A 403 -17.52 -4.19 30.19
C GLN A 403 -16.61 -3.00 30.49
N PHE A 404 -16.30 -2.20 29.48
CA PHE A 404 -15.41 -1.04 29.61
C PHE A 404 -16.15 0.29 29.82
N GLY A 405 -17.47 0.27 29.88
CA GLY A 405 -18.32 1.45 30.10
C GLY A 405 -18.32 2.43 28.93
N LEU A 406 -18.18 1.92 27.70
CA LEU A 406 -18.19 2.72 26.47
C LEU A 406 -19.63 3.13 26.10
N THR A 407 -19.76 4.23 25.38
CA THR A 407 -21.03 4.65 24.78
C THR A 407 -21.26 3.85 23.50
N TYR A 408 -22.33 3.08 23.44
CA TYR A 408 -22.55 2.10 22.38
C TYR A 408 -23.94 2.23 21.75
N ARG A 409 -23.96 2.09 20.42
CA ARG A 409 -25.19 1.94 19.62
C ARG A 409 -24.96 0.92 18.51
N MET A 410 -25.97 0.11 18.20
CA MET A 410 -25.96 -0.81 17.05
C MET A 410 -27.00 -0.36 16.04
N VAL A 411 -26.69 -0.51 14.74
CA VAL A 411 -27.60 -0.37 13.61
C VAL A 411 -27.45 -1.59 12.68
N ASP A 412 -28.55 -2.09 12.16
CA ASP A 412 -28.61 -3.33 11.35
C ASP A 412 -29.40 -3.14 10.05
N SER A 413 -29.78 -1.92 9.72
CA SER A 413 -30.58 -1.63 8.53
C SER A 413 -30.19 -0.28 7.92
N ILE A 414 -30.40 -0.16 6.61
CA ILE A 414 -30.18 1.08 5.86
C ILE A 414 -31.03 2.22 6.41
N ALA A 415 -32.26 1.91 6.86
CA ALA A 415 -33.20 2.91 7.36
C ALA A 415 -32.70 3.64 8.63
N THR A 416 -31.90 2.97 9.48
CA THR A 416 -31.37 3.53 10.73
C THR A 416 -29.93 3.98 10.62
N LEU A 417 -29.29 3.75 9.47
CA LEU A 417 -27.86 3.95 9.31
C LEU A 417 -27.45 5.42 9.32
N ALA A 418 -28.17 6.29 8.61
CA ALA A 418 -27.89 7.72 8.57
C ALA A 418 -27.97 8.35 9.96
N ASP A 419 -29.02 8.02 10.71
CA ASP A 419 -29.20 8.40 12.11
C ASP A 419 -28.06 7.90 13.01
N GLY A 420 -27.60 6.68 12.77
CA GLY A 420 -26.48 6.09 13.49
C GLY A 420 -25.16 6.84 13.22
N ILE A 421 -24.87 7.16 11.97
CA ILE A 421 -23.67 7.92 11.57
C ILE A 421 -23.70 9.31 12.20
N GLN A 422 -24.80 10.03 12.12
CA GLN A 422 -24.95 11.35 12.76
C GLN A 422 -24.75 11.25 14.28
N TRP A 423 -25.35 10.24 14.92
CA TRP A 423 -25.18 10.00 16.35
C TRP A 423 -23.71 9.75 16.71
N LEU A 424 -22.96 9.00 15.88
CA LEU A 424 -21.56 8.71 16.15
C LEU A 424 -20.72 9.99 16.35
N GLY A 425 -20.96 11.05 15.58
CA GLY A 425 -20.22 12.29 15.67
C GLY A 425 -20.77 13.28 16.72
N THR A 426 -22.08 13.21 17.01
CA THR A 426 -22.76 14.26 17.80
C THR A 426 -23.05 13.89 19.26
N VAL A 427 -23.01 12.60 19.60
CA VAL A 427 -23.31 12.17 20.98
C VAL A 427 -22.25 12.68 21.96
N GLU A 428 -22.71 13.32 23.04
CA GLU A 428 -21.84 13.69 24.14
C GLU A 428 -21.48 12.47 24.98
N SER A 429 -20.20 12.22 25.15
CA SER A 429 -19.70 11.10 25.95
C SER A 429 -18.38 11.44 26.63
N LYS A 430 -18.20 10.96 27.86
CA LYS A 430 -16.91 10.99 28.57
C LYS A 430 -16.02 9.78 28.26
N LYS A 431 -16.52 8.80 27.54
CA LYS A 431 -15.85 7.55 27.20
C LYS A 431 -15.93 7.31 25.69
N PRO A 432 -15.06 6.52 25.09
CA PRO A 432 -15.14 6.21 23.68
C PRO A 432 -16.52 5.82 23.20
N VAL A 433 -16.84 6.23 21.98
CA VAL A 433 -18.14 5.99 21.35
C VAL A 433 -17.99 4.91 20.29
N VAL A 434 -18.88 3.93 20.28
CA VAL A 434 -18.88 2.83 19.31
C VAL A 434 -20.24 2.77 18.62
N LEU A 435 -20.23 2.94 17.31
CA LEU A 435 -21.34 2.60 16.43
C LEU A 435 -21.04 1.27 15.74
N GLU A 436 -21.76 0.22 16.10
CA GLU A 436 -21.67 -1.08 15.41
C GLU A 436 -22.69 -1.13 14.27
N VAL A 437 -22.21 -1.26 13.05
CA VAL A 437 -23.02 -1.54 11.86
C VAL A 437 -22.99 -3.03 11.63
N LYS A 438 -24.07 -3.72 11.98
CA LYS A 438 -24.15 -5.17 11.98
C LYS A 438 -24.95 -5.69 10.79
N ASP A 439 -24.27 -6.38 9.87
CA ASP A 439 -24.93 -7.01 8.73
C ASP A 439 -25.47 -8.40 9.15
N LEU A 440 -26.77 -8.46 9.38
CA LEU A 440 -27.47 -9.69 9.75
C LEU A 440 -27.69 -10.63 8.56
N SER A 441 -27.56 -10.17 7.32
CA SER A 441 -27.76 -10.99 6.10
C SER A 441 -26.67 -12.04 5.92
N THR A 442 -25.54 -11.87 6.58
CA THR A 442 -24.38 -12.80 6.51
C THR A 442 -24.39 -13.87 7.61
N GLN A 443 -25.34 -13.80 8.55
CA GLN A 443 -25.50 -14.78 9.62
C GLN A 443 -26.35 -15.96 9.12
N ILE A 444 -25.74 -17.12 8.94
CA ILE A 444 -26.40 -18.41 8.67
C ILE A 444 -26.46 -19.23 9.95
#